data_eabb0c794544f203bb32bb117d0d9791
#
_entry.id   eabb0c794544f203bb32bb117d0d9791
#
_cell.length_a   1.000
_cell.length_b   1.000
_cell.length_c   1.000
_cell.angle_alpha   90.00
_cell.angle_beta   90.00
_cell.angle_gamma   90.00
#
_symmetry.space_group_name_H-M   'P 1'
#
loop_
_entity.id
_entity.type
_entity.pdbx_description
1 polymer ?
#
loop_
_entity_poly.entity_id
_entity_poly.type
_entity_poly.pdbx_seq_one_letter_code
_entity_poly.pdbx_strand_id
1 'polypeptide(L)'
;MEIQNISTEALIKGYEMKQERYQCLFCGESYHLDEVFPYDERFLTAEGMIKKHIERAHISPFHALLALDKKASGLSDVQIEMMQHFFEGKTDQEIVNDSNISSVSTVRQHRFKLREKEKQAKIFIALMQLMKNPEPYQIHKGARQVDERYSIEQKEREKVLTTYFKNGLDAGIETIPSKEKKKLIILQHILKRFEEGKHYHEKEVNEILKTVHEDFVSLRRHLIEYGFMERNDDGSEYWVKK
;
A
#
# COMPACT_ATOMS: atom_id res chain seq x y z
N MET A 1 3.74 7.41 0.57
CA MET A 1 3.08 6.76 1.72
C MET A 1 1.98 5.85 1.21
N GLU A 2 2.06 4.55 1.49
CA GLU A 2 0.98 3.59 1.15
C GLU A 2 -0.06 3.59 2.27
N ILE A 3 -1.08 4.43 2.13
CA ILE A 3 -2.13 4.66 3.15
C ILE A 3 -3.00 3.43 3.41
N GLN A 4 -3.11 2.51 2.44
CA GLN A 4 -4.07 1.39 2.45
C GLN A 4 -3.90 0.42 3.63
N ASN A 5 -2.68 0.26 4.13
CA ASN A 5 -2.36 -0.66 5.21
C ASN A 5 -2.21 0.05 6.57
N ILE A 6 -2.46 1.38 6.62
CA ILE A 6 -2.29 2.20 7.82
C ILE A 6 -3.65 2.37 8.49
N SER A 7 -3.72 2.10 9.80
CA SER A 7 -4.96 2.32 10.55
C SER A 7 -5.27 3.82 10.71
N THR A 8 -6.56 4.16 10.84
CA THR A 8 -6.98 5.55 11.13
C THR A 8 -6.35 6.06 12.43
N GLU A 9 -6.16 5.19 13.43
CA GLU A 9 -5.51 5.55 14.68
C GLU A 9 -4.04 5.93 14.49
N ALA A 10 -3.30 5.19 13.65
CA ALA A 10 -1.91 5.51 13.33
C ALA A 10 -1.82 6.84 12.56
N LEU A 11 -2.74 7.09 11.61
CA LEU A 11 -2.83 8.38 10.90
C LEU A 11 -3.09 9.56 11.86
N ILE A 12 -3.96 9.38 12.86
CA ILE A 12 -4.24 10.41 13.89
C ILE A 12 -3.00 10.66 14.77
N LYS A 13 -2.26 9.61 15.12
CA LYS A 13 -1.00 9.73 15.89
C LYS A 13 0.13 10.30 15.04
N GLY A 14 0.14 10.04 13.73
CA GLY A 14 1.20 10.39 12.79
C GLY A 14 2.38 9.42 12.77
N TYR A 15 2.30 8.33 13.54
CA TYR A 15 3.33 7.30 13.63
C TYR A 15 2.72 5.91 13.87
N GLU A 16 3.49 4.88 13.53
CA GLU A 16 3.17 3.49 13.85
C GLU A 16 4.36 2.79 14.50
N MET A 17 4.10 1.68 15.20
CA MET A 17 5.13 0.79 15.71
C MET A 17 5.37 -0.33 14.71
N LYS A 18 6.63 -0.51 14.27
CA LYS A 18 7.04 -1.49 13.28
C LYS A 18 8.45 -2.00 13.62
N GLN A 19 8.61 -3.32 13.76
CA GLN A 19 9.90 -3.94 14.05
C GLN A 19 10.65 -3.27 15.23
N GLU A 20 9.98 -3.14 16.38
CA GLU A 20 10.50 -2.53 17.61
C GLU A 20 10.93 -1.06 17.47
N ARG A 21 10.39 -0.35 16.48
CA ARG A 21 10.62 1.07 16.25
C ARG A 21 9.31 1.83 16.11
N TYR A 22 9.26 3.03 16.67
CA TYR A 22 8.25 4.01 16.29
C TYR A 22 8.70 4.75 15.04
N GLN A 23 7.93 4.66 13.96
CA GLN A 23 8.23 5.26 12.68
C GLN A 23 7.23 6.35 12.31
N CYS A 24 7.72 7.53 11.94
CA CYS A 24 6.91 8.61 11.40
C CYS A 24 6.31 8.22 10.05
N LEU A 25 4.99 8.36 9.91
CA LEU A 25 4.28 8.02 8.69
C LEU A 25 4.55 9.02 7.54
N PHE A 26 4.99 10.23 7.87
CA PHE A 26 5.13 11.32 6.88
C PHE A 26 6.52 11.39 6.25
N CYS A 27 7.58 11.09 7.01
CA CYS A 27 8.97 11.18 6.52
C CYS A 27 9.80 9.90 6.74
N GLY A 28 9.29 8.90 7.48
CA GLY A 28 9.98 7.64 7.72
C GLY A 28 11.00 7.67 8.86
N GLU A 29 11.21 8.81 9.54
CA GLU A 29 12.08 8.91 10.74
C GLU A 29 11.66 7.92 11.80
N SER A 30 12.61 7.24 12.47
CA SER A 30 12.28 6.15 13.38
C SER A 30 13.17 6.11 14.61
N TYR A 31 12.61 5.62 15.75
CA TYR A 31 13.25 5.54 17.05
C TYR A 31 13.03 4.14 17.64
N HIS A 32 14.13 3.46 18.03
CA HIS A 32 14.08 2.10 18.56
C HIS A 32 13.59 2.09 20.01
N LEU A 33 12.78 1.09 20.38
CA LEU A 33 12.15 1.01 21.71
C LEU A 33 13.17 0.92 22.86
N ASP A 34 14.27 0.22 22.63
CA ASP A 34 15.31 -0.01 23.65
C ASP A 34 16.28 1.16 23.81
N GLU A 35 16.07 2.23 23.05
CA GLU A 35 16.93 3.41 23.09
C GLU A 35 16.26 4.56 23.85
N VAL A 36 17.09 5.41 24.46
CA VAL A 36 16.69 6.70 25.04
C VAL A 36 17.39 7.81 24.29
N PHE A 37 16.68 8.88 24.08
CA PHE A 37 17.10 9.96 23.19
C PHE A 37 17.30 11.25 23.97
N PRO A 38 18.45 11.93 23.81
CA PRO A 38 18.66 13.23 24.44
C PRO A 38 17.74 14.26 23.78
N TYR A 39 17.05 15.03 24.60
CA TYR A 39 16.18 16.12 24.15
C TYR A 39 16.21 17.26 25.16
N ASP A 40 16.82 18.37 24.76
CA ASP A 40 17.13 19.48 25.63
C ASP A 40 17.91 18.99 26.88
N GLU A 41 17.46 19.29 28.09
CA GLU A 41 18.11 18.91 29.38
C GLU A 41 17.61 17.55 29.93
N ARG A 42 16.93 16.74 29.13
CA ARG A 42 16.32 15.47 29.56
C ARG A 42 16.47 14.37 28.52
N PHE A 43 16.11 13.15 28.92
CA PHE A 43 16.01 12.01 28.00
C PHE A 43 14.56 11.63 27.77
N LEU A 44 14.23 11.25 26.53
CA LEU A 44 12.92 10.79 26.13
C LEU A 44 12.99 9.32 25.70
N THR A 45 11.90 8.59 25.94
CA THR A 45 11.68 7.28 25.32
C THR A 45 11.47 7.45 23.82
N ALA A 46 11.55 6.35 23.07
CA ALA A 46 11.27 6.35 21.62
C ALA A 46 9.89 6.93 21.30
N GLU A 47 8.86 6.61 22.12
CA GLU A 47 7.51 7.19 21.92
C GLU A 47 7.48 8.70 22.23
N GLY A 48 8.21 9.14 23.24
CA GLY A 48 8.35 10.57 23.52
C GLY A 48 9.05 11.31 22.39
N MET A 49 10.11 10.69 21.85
CA MET A 49 10.91 11.28 20.79
C MET A 49 10.16 11.37 19.45
N ILE A 50 9.40 10.33 19.05
CA ILE A 50 8.61 10.39 17.82
C ILE A 50 7.52 11.47 17.89
N LYS A 51 6.87 11.68 19.05
CA LYS A 51 5.92 12.76 19.28
C LYS A 51 6.59 14.13 19.10
N LYS A 52 7.77 14.32 19.67
CA LYS A 52 8.55 15.56 19.50
C LYS A 52 9.05 15.77 18.07
N HIS A 53 9.43 14.70 17.40
CA HIS A 53 9.76 14.77 15.97
C HIS A 53 8.57 15.30 15.15
N ILE A 54 7.36 14.75 15.38
CA ILE A 54 6.16 15.20 14.65
C ILE A 54 5.88 16.68 14.91
N GLU A 55 5.96 17.13 16.16
CA GLU A 55 5.78 18.54 16.51
C GLU A 55 6.78 19.46 15.77
N ARG A 56 8.06 19.05 15.70
CA ARG A 56 9.12 19.87 15.07
C ARG A 56 9.11 19.83 13.54
N ALA A 57 8.94 18.64 12.96
CA ALA A 57 9.08 18.41 11.53
C ALA A 57 7.77 18.63 10.75
N HIS A 58 6.63 18.42 11.40
CA HIS A 58 5.32 18.37 10.74
C HIS A 58 4.26 19.28 11.39
N ILE A 59 4.61 20.04 12.43
CA ILE A 59 3.72 20.88 13.23
C ILE A 59 2.71 20.01 14.01
N SER A 60 1.94 19.18 13.30
CA SER A 60 1.04 18.17 13.86
C SER A 60 0.66 17.14 12.79
N PRO A 61 0.08 15.99 13.16
CA PRO A 61 -0.47 15.04 12.22
C PRO A 61 -1.54 15.65 11.30
N PHE A 62 -2.33 16.59 11.82
CA PHE A 62 -3.35 17.30 11.04
C PHE A 62 -2.74 18.08 9.87
N HIS A 63 -1.69 18.87 10.13
CA HIS A 63 -1.02 19.66 9.09
C HIS A 63 -0.33 18.76 8.06
N ALA A 64 0.31 17.68 8.52
CA ALA A 64 0.93 16.71 7.61
C ALA A 64 -0.09 16.01 6.71
N LEU A 65 -1.27 15.66 7.22
CA LEU A 65 -2.35 15.05 6.43
C LEU A 65 -2.97 16.06 5.44
N LEU A 66 -3.09 17.33 5.82
CA LEU A 66 -3.56 18.38 4.89
C LEU A 66 -2.57 18.67 3.77
N ALA A 67 -1.27 18.47 4.01
CA ALA A 67 -0.22 18.64 3.00
C ALA A 67 -0.15 17.50 1.97
N LEU A 68 -0.91 16.43 2.14
CA LEU A 68 -1.00 15.35 1.16
C LEU A 68 -1.62 15.87 -0.15
N ASP A 69 -1.19 15.26 -1.26
CA ASP A 69 -1.73 15.62 -2.57
C ASP A 69 -3.24 15.38 -2.68
N LYS A 70 -3.89 16.05 -3.64
CA LYS A 70 -5.34 15.95 -3.86
C LYS A 70 -5.81 14.54 -4.20
N LYS A 71 -4.94 13.71 -4.80
CA LYS A 71 -5.30 12.32 -5.13
C LYS A 71 -5.36 11.47 -3.86
N ALA A 72 -4.44 11.71 -2.92
CA ALA A 72 -4.41 10.99 -1.66
C ALA A 72 -5.51 11.45 -0.69
N SER A 73 -5.70 12.77 -0.54
CA SER A 73 -6.67 13.33 0.42
C SER A 73 -8.10 13.39 -0.12
N GLY A 74 -8.29 13.49 -1.44
CA GLY A 74 -9.59 13.74 -2.07
C GLY A 74 -10.20 15.10 -1.69
N LEU A 75 -9.38 16.05 -1.22
CA LEU A 75 -9.81 17.37 -0.80
C LEU A 75 -9.51 18.43 -1.87
N SER A 76 -10.41 19.40 -2.03
CA SER A 76 -10.13 20.61 -2.82
C SER A 76 -9.37 21.64 -1.99
N ASP A 77 -8.70 22.60 -2.65
CA ASP A 77 -7.95 23.66 -1.97
C ASP A 77 -8.82 24.45 -0.98
N VAL A 78 -10.05 24.77 -1.39
CA VAL A 78 -11.01 25.45 -0.51
C VAL A 78 -11.40 24.59 0.70
N GLN A 79 -11.50 23.25 0.53
CA GLN A 79 -11.77 22.37 1.66
C GLN A 79 -10.58 22.29 2.62
N ILE A 80 -9.37 22.28 2.09
CA ILE A 80 -8.13 22.31 2.89
C ILE A 80 -8.08 23.61 3.71
N GLU A 81 -8.29 24.77 3.07
CA GLU A 81 -8.33 26.06 3.72
C GLU A 81 -9.38 26.13 4.83
N MET A 82 -10.60 25.66 4.54
CA MET A 82 -11.67 25.62 5.54
C MET A 82 -11.35 24.70 6.71
N MET A 83 -10.78 23.53 6.47
CA MET A 83 -10.39 22.62 7.53
C MET A 83 -9.29 23.22 8.41
N GLN A 84 -8.35 23.97 7.85
CA GLN A 84 -7.33 24.67 8.61
C GLN A 84 -7.92 25.72 9.53
N HIS A 85 -8.79 26.59 9.03
CA HIS A 85 -9.50 27.59 9.85
C HIS A 85 -10.34 26.97 10.97
N PHE A 86 -11.02 25.86 10.66
CA PHE A 86 -11.81 25.13 11.68
C PHE A 86 -10.93 24.48 12.74
N PHE A 87 -9.77 23.98 12.37
CA PHE A 87 -8.79 23.41 13.29
C PHE A 87 -8.17 24.47 14.22
N GLU A 88 -7.93 25.68 13.68
CA GLU A 88 -7.46 26.84 14.44
C GLU A 88 -8.54 27.44 15.37
N GLY A 89 -9.77 26.92 15.30
CA GLY A 89 -10.88 27.36 16.15
C GLY A 89 -11.47 28.72 15.77
N LYS A 90 -11.22 29.22 14.57
CA LYS A 90 -11.75 30.50 14.09
C LYS A 90 -13.26 30.51 14.00
N THR A 91 -13.85 31.63 14.37
CA THR A 91 -15.29 31.88 14.18
C THR A 91 -15.64 32.06 12.70
N ASP A 92 -16.91 31.83 12.35
CA ASP A 92 -17.36 32.00 10.95
C ASP A 92 -17.06 33.40 10.40
N GLN A 93 -17.12 34.44 11.26
CA GLN A 93 -16.83 35.83 10.86
C GLN A 93 -15.35 36.09 10.63
N GLU A 94 -14.48 35.53 11.47
CA GLU A 94 -13.02 35.62 11.28
C GLU A 94 -12.60 34.93 9.98
N ILE A 95 -13.20 33.79 9.66
CA ILE A 95 -12.94 33.08 8.40
C ILE A 95 -13.31 33.92 7.19
N VAL A 96 -14.47 34.60 7.23
CA VAL A 96 -14.88 35.50 6.13
C VAL A 96 -13.89 36.66 5.96
N ASN A 97 -13.36 37.20 7.06
CA ASN A 97 -12.39 38.30 7.01
C ASN A 97 -11.01 37.86 6.51
N ASP A 98 -10.60 36.62 6.81
CA ASP A 98 -9.27 36.09 6.55
C ASP A 98 -9.17 35.32 5.21
N SER A 99 -10.29 35.06 4.55
CA SER A 99 -10.36 34.26 3.32
C SER A 99 -11.08 34.99 2.20
N ASN A 100 -11.04 34.42 0.99
CA ASN A 100 -11.80 34.93 -0.16
C ASN A 100 -13.28 34.52 -0.13
N ILE A 101 -13.81 34.08 1.01
CA ILE A 101 -15.21 33.67 1.15
C ILE A 101 -16.09 34.87 1.43
N SER A 102 -17.14 35.03 0.64
CA SER A 102 -17.97 36.23 0.62
C SER A 102 -18.99 36.31 1.76
N SER A 103 -19.24 35.24 2.50
CA SER A 103 -20.30 35.28 3.56
C SER A 103 -20.17 34.15 4.59
N VAL A 104 -20.71 34.46 5.80
CA VAL A 104 -20.87 33.49 6.89
C VAL A 104 -21.73 32.29 6.47
N SER A 105 -22.73 32.52 5.61
CA SER A 105 -23.56 31.44 5.08
C SER A 105 -22.72 30.44 4.25
N THR A 106 -21.77 30.91 3.45
CA THR A 106 -20.87 30.08 2.68
C THR A 106 -19.95 29.25 3.59
N VAL A 107 -19.41 29.84 4.65
CA VAL A 107 -18.59 29.12 5.66
C VAL A 107 -19.40 27.97 6.29
N ARG A 108 -20.64 28.25 6.70
CA ARG A 108 -21.57 27.25 7.27
C ARG A 108 -21.86 26.11 6.28
N GLN A 109 -22.03 26.45 5.00
CA GLN A 109 -22.23 25.45 3.94
C GLN A 109 -21.00 24.54 3.77
N HIS A 110 -19.78 25.09 3.83
CA HIS A 110 -18.55 24.27 3.79
C HIS A 110 -18.46 23.35 5.01
N ARG A 111 -18.76 23.86 6.21
CA ARG A 111 -18.81 23.04 7.44
C ARG A 111 -19.81 21.90 7.33
N PHE A 112 -21.00 22.18 6.79
CA PHE A 112 -22.02 21.15 6.54
C PHE A 112 -21.51 20.09 5.54
N LYS A 113 -20.95 20.52 4.39
CA LYS A 113 -20.43 19.60 3.37
C LYS A 113 -19.32 18.69 3.90
N LEU A 114 -18.42 19.20 4.74
CA LEU A 114 -17.36 18.39 5.37
C LEU A 114 -17.93 17.34 6.33
N ARG A 115 -18.94 17.70 7.13
CA ARG A 115 -19.64 16.75 8.00
C ARG A 115 -20.38 15.67 7.22
N GLU A 116 -21.01 16.02 6.12
CA GLU A 116 -21.65 15.04 5.23
C GLU A 116 -20.63 14.12 4.58
N LYS A 117 -19.48 14.65 4.16
CA LYS A 117 -18.35 13.85 3.64
C LYS A 117 -17.81 12.89 4.70
N GLU A 118 -17.69 13.31 5.96
CA GLU A 118 -17.31 12.43 7.07
C GLU A 118 -18.29 11.27 7.25
N LYS A 119 -19.60 11.54 7.23
CA LYS A 119 -20.63 10.49 7.34
C LYS A 119 -20.55 9.52 6.16
N GLN A 120 -20.42 10.04 4.95
CA GLN A 120 -20.26 9.23 3.73
C GLN A 120 -19.01 8.37 3.79
N ALA A 121 -17.88 8.91 4.26
CA ALA A 121 -16.64 8.18 4.43
C ALA A 121 -16.79 7.03 5.44
N LYS A 122 -17.47 7.23 6.57
CA LYS A 122 -17.74 6.16 7.55
C LYS A 122 -18.56 5.02 6.94
N ILE A 123 -19.62 5.35 6.18
CA ILE A 123 -20.44 4.34 5.49
C ILE A 123 -19.61 3.62 4.44
N PHE A 124 -18.84 4.36 3.64
CA PHE A 124 -17.99 3.79 2.60
C PHE A 124 -16.93 2.84 3.17
N ILE A 125 -16.26 3.22 4.25
CA ILE A 125 -15.29 2.36 4.95
C ILE A 125 -15.97 1.08 5.45
N ALA A 126 -17.17 1.18 6.05
CA ALA A 126 -17.92 0.02 6.50
C ALA A 126 -18.28 -0.92 5.33
N LEU A 127 -18.76 -0.37 4.21
CA LEU A 127 -19.02 -1.15 3.00
C LEU A 127 -17.78 -1.84 2.47
N MET A 128 -16.64 -1.14 2.39
CA MET A 128 -15.38 -1.71 1.97
C MET A 128 -14.89 -2.83 2.90
N GLN A 129 -15.10 -2.70 4.21
CA GLN A 129 -14.77 -3.76 5.16
C GLN A 129 -15.67 -5.00 5.01
N LEU A 130 -16.97 -4.79 4.77
CA LEU A 130 -17.91 -5.89 4.51
C LEU A 130 -17.64 -6.61 3.17
N MET A 131 -17.13 -5.88 2.18
CA MET A 131 -16.73 -6.43 0.88
C MET A 131 -15.41 -7.20 0.93
N LYS A 132 -14.57 -6.98 1.93
CA LYS A 132 -13.36 -7.78 2.14
C LYS A 132 -13.79 -9.20 2.49
N ASN A 133 -13.83 -10.08 1.48
CA ASN A 133 -13.91 -11.52 1.72
C ASN A 133 -12.76 -11.92 2.64
N PRO A 134 -12.95 -12.89 3.54
CA PRO A 134 -11.94 -13.31 4.52
C PRO A 134 -10.62 -13.80 3.89
N GLU A 135 -10.59 -14.07 2.59
CA GLU A 135 -9.38 -14.34 1.84
C GLU A 135 -9.41 -13.63 0.47
N PRO A 136 -8.97 -12.38 0.37
CA PRO A 136 -8.55 -11.89 -0.93
C PRO A 136 -7.34 -12.74 -1.33
N TYR A 137 -7.39 -13.34 -2.53
CA TYR A 137 -6.25 -13.98 -3.14
C TYR A 137 -5.08 -12.98 -3.19
N GLN A 138 -4.14 -13.12 -2.25
CA GLN A 138 -2.98 -12.23 -2.20
C GLN A 138 -2.02 -12.63 -3.31
N ILE A 139 -1.86 -11.76 -4.29
CA ILE A 139 -0.74 -11.83 -5.22
C ILE A 139 0.52 -11.67 -4.38
N HIS A 140 1.54 -12.48 -4.67
CA HIS A 140 2.81 -12.49 -3.95
C HIS A 140 3.31 -11.06 -3.67
N LYS A 141 3.60 -10.73 -2.42
CA LYS A 141 3.99 -9.37 -1.97
C LYS A 141 5.20 -8.78 -2.69
N GLY A 142 6.01 -9.61 -3.34
CA GLY A 142 7.18 -9.21 -4.13
C GLY A 142 6.89 -8.71 -5.55
N ALA A 143 5.69 -8.90 -6.07
CA ALA A 143 5.34 -8.51 -7.44
C ALA A 143 5.21 -6.99 -7.56
N ARG A 144 6.27 -6.32 -8.01
CA ARG A 144 6.37 -4.84 -8.08
C ARG A 144 5.42 -4.15 -9.08
N GLN A 145 4.78 -4.87 -9.99
CA GLN A 145 3.96 -4.29 -11.06
C GLN A 145 2.47 -4.63 -10.98
N VAL A 146 2.02 -5.20 -9.88
CA VAL A 146 0.60 -5.49 -9.73
C VAL A 146 -0.10 -4.26 -9.17
N ASP A 147 -0.64 -3.47 -10.08
CA ASP A 147 -1.59 -2.40 -9.77
C ASP A 147 -2.84 -3.01 -9.13
N GLU A 148 -3.41 -2.34 -8.12
CA GLU A 148 -4.69 -2.70 -7.48
C GLU A 148 -5.85 -2.92 -8.46
N ARG A 149 -5.73 -2.41 -9.68
CA ARG A 149 -6.65 -2.69 -10.79
C ARG A 149 -6.75 -4.16 -11.16
N TYR A 150 -5.78 -4.99 -10.75
CA TYR A 150 -5.77 -6.44 -10.99
C TYR A 150 -6.28 -7.24 -9.79
N SER A 151 -7.34 -6.79 -9.12
CA SER A 151 -8.00 -7.66 -8.13
C SER A 151 -8.45 -8.95 -8.82
N ILE A 152 -7.86 -10.07 -8.39
CA ILE A 152 -8.14 -11.40 -8.96
C ILE A 152 -9.12 -12.09 -8.02
N GLU A 153 -10.33 -12.33 -8.51
CA GLU A 153 -11.32 -13.11 -7.78
C GLU A 153 -10.98 -14.60 -7.82
N GLN A 154 -11.28 -15.32 -6.75
CA GLN A 154 -11.04 -16.76 -6.63
C GLN A 154 -11.65 -17.54 -7.83
N LYS A 155 -12.89 -17.24 -8.20
CA LYS A 155 -13.58 -17.86 -9.35
C LYS A 155 -12.88 -17.60 -10.69
N GLU A 156 -12.36 -16.39 -10.88
CA GLU A 156 -11.61 -16.02 -12.08
C GLU A 156 -10.29 -16.78 -12.16
N ARG A 157 -9.59 -16.88 -11.03
CA ARG A 157 -8.35 -17.66 -10.90
C ARG A 157 -8.57 -19.12 -11.27
N GLU A 158 -9.57 -19.77 -10.67
CA GLU A 158 -9.91 -21.16 -10.95
C GLU A 158 -10.23 -21.37 -12.43
N LYS A 159 -11.02 -20.49 -13.01
CA LYS A 159 -11.35 -20.54 -14.45
C LYS A 159 -10.11 -20.43 -15.33
N VAL A 160 -9.18 -19.52 -15.01
CA VAL A 160 -7.94 -19.36 -15.77
C VAL A 160 -7.06 -20.59 -15.63
N LEU A 161 -6.84 -21.07 -14.42
CA LEU A 161 -6.02 -22.26 -14.18
C LEU A 161 -6.61 -23.49 -14.90
N THR A 162 -7.91 -23.76 -14.81
CA THR A 162 -8.57 -24.85 -15.52
C THR A 162 -8.48 -24.71 -17.05
N THR A 163 -8.50 -23.49 -17.55
CA THR A 163 -8.40 -23.24 -19.01
C THR A 163 -7.02 -23.55 -19.57
N TYR A 164 -5.96 -23.21 -18.82
CA TYR A 164 -4.59 -23.31 -19.31
C TYR A 164 -3.90 -24.61 -18.87
N PHE A 165 -4.18 -25.13 -17.69
CA PHE A 165 -3.66 -26.39 -17.17
C PHE A 165 -4.65 -27.55 -17.44
N LYS A 166 -4.91 -27.82 -18.73
CA LYS A 166 -5.94 -28.80 -19.16
C LYS A 166 -5.71 -30.23 -18.65
N ASN A 167 -4.46 -30.60 -18.43
CA ASN A 167 -4.06 -31.95 -18.01
C ASN A 167 -3.78 -32.04 -16.49
N GLY A 168 -4.27 -31.06 -15.71
CA GLY A 168 -4.05 -30.97 -14.27
C GLY A 168 -3.10 -29.84 -13.89
N LEU A 169 -3.25 -29.34 -12.68
CA LEU A 169 -2.51 -28.14 -12.17
C LEU A 169 -0.98 -28.36 -12.09
N ASP A 170 -0.55 -29.61 -11.97
CA ASP A 170 0.88 -29.97 -11.96
C ASP A 170 1.45 -30.24 -13.36
N ALA A 171 0.58 -30.25 -14.39
CA ALA A 171 0.99 -30.42 -15.78
C ALA A 171 1.53 -29.12 -16.39
N GLY A 172 1.93 -29.19 -17.65
CA GLY A 172 2.32 -28.04 -18.43
C GLY A 172 1.13 -27.27 -19.04
N ILE A 173 1.41 -26.11 -19.62
CA ILE A 173 0.48 -25.29 -20.39
C ILE A 173 0.88 -25.32 -21.87
N GLU A 174 -0.09 -25.28 -22.75
CA GLU A 174 0.16 -25.24 -24.21
C GLU A 174 0.54 -23.84 -24.72
N THR A 175 0.12 -22.80 -24.01
CA THR A 175 0.30 -21.42 -24.45
C THR A 175 0.46 -20.47 -23.26
N ILE A 176 1.44 -19.57 -23.34
CA ILE A 176 1.62 -18.49 -22.38
C ILE A 176 0.60 -17.38 -22.68
N PRO A 177 -0.25 -16.95 -21.73
CA PRO A 177 -1.25 -15.92 -22.01
C PRO A 177 -0.63 -14.58 -22.39
N SER A 178 -1.24 -13.89 -23.38
CA SER A 178 -0.86 -12.53 -23.73
C SER A 178 -1.42 -11.48 -22.75
N LYS A 179 -2.62 -11.74 -22.16
CA LYS A 179 -3.26 -10.84 -21.21
C LYS A 179 -2.55 -10.88 -19.86
N GLU A 180 -2.10 -9.73 -19.37
CA GLU A 180 -1.31 -9.61 -18.13
C GLU A 180 -1.97 -10.25 -16.90
N LYS A 181 -3.24 -10.00 -16.66
CA LYS A 181 -3.99 -10.59 -15.55
C LYS A 181 -3.95 -12.12 -15.55
N LYS A 182 -4.12 -12.74 -16.72
CA LYS A 182 -4.02 -14.20 -16.85
C LYS A 182 -2.60 -14.69 -16.67
N LYS A 183 -1.63 -13.96 -17.20
CA LYS A 183 -0.21 -14.25 -17.03
C LYS A 183 0.20 -14.26 -15.56
N LEU A 184 -0.21 -13.25 -14.80
CA LEU A 184 0.01 -13.17 -13.35
C LEU A 184 -0.53 -14.40 -12.60
N ILE A 185 -1.77 -14.83 -12.92
CA ILE A 185 -2.38 -16.01 -12.30
C ILE A 185 -1.54 -17.27 -12.56
N ILE A 186 -1.07 -17.43 -13.80
CA ILE A 186 -0.28 -18.61 -14.20
C ILE A 186 1.12 -18.56 -13.58
N LEU A 187 1.81 -17.41 -13.61
CA LEU A 187 3.14 -17.25 -13.02
C LEU A 187 3.10 -17.52 -11.51
N GLN A 188 2.09 -17.03 -10.82
CA GLN A 188 1.92 -17.29 -9.39
C GLN A 188 1.64 -18.77 -9.09
N HIS A 189 0.93 -19.47 -9.99
CA HIS A 189 0.74 -20.91 -9.83
C HIS A 189 2.06 -21.68 -10.08
N ILE A 190 2.83 -21.29 -11.10
CA ILE A 190 4.14 -21.86 -11.41
C ILE A 190 5.13 -21.64 -10.27
N LEU A 191 5.07 -20.47 -9.59
CA LEU A 191 5.96 -20.14 -8.47
C LEU A 191 5.89 -21.18 -7.34
N LYS A 192 4.76 -21.86 -7.16
CA LYS A 192 4.61 -22.92 -6.16
C LYS A 192 5.51 -24.15 -6.38
N ARG A 193 6.15 -24.26 -7.56
CA ARG A 193 7.14 -25.30 -7.85
C ARG A 193 8.53 -24.97 -7.29
N PHE A 194 8.70 -23.77 -6.72
CA PHE A 194 9.93 -23.29 -6.13
C PHE A 194 9.76 -23.14 -4.62
N GLU A 195 10.78 -23.55 -3.87
CA GLU A 195 10.80 -23.44 -2.41
C GLU A 195 11.25 -22.03 -2.00
N GLU A 196 10.52 -21.41 -1.06
CA GLU A 196 10.91 -20.11 -0.52
C GLU A 196 12.24 -20.21 0.27
N GLY A 197 13.12 -19.25 0.04
CA GLY A 197 14.43 -19.17 0.72
C GLY A 197 15.51 -20.08 0.13
N LYS A 198 15.19 -20.90 -0.89
CA LYS A 198 16.16 -21.71 -1.62
C LYS A 198 16.72 -20.94 -2.82
N HIS A 199 18.03 -21.05 -3.03
CA HIS A 199 18.73 -20.57 -4.21
C HIS A 199 18.83 -21.68 -5.23
N TYR A 200 18.54 -21.36 -6.49
CA TYR A 200 18.55 -22.28 -7.64
C TYR A 200 19.56 -21.79 -8.67
N HIS A 201 20.36 -22.69 -9.21
CA HIS A 201 21.13 -22.37 -10.41
C HIS A 201 20.21 -22.24 -11.63
N GLU A 202 20.64 -21.46 -12.64
CA GLU A 202 19.84 -21.25 -13.86
C GLU A 202 19.38 -22.57 -14.49
N LYS A 203 20.24 -23.60 -14.48
CA LYS A 203 19.91 -24.93 -15.02
C LYS A 203 18.74 -25.58 -14.28
N GLU A 204 18.71 -25.48 -12.94
CA GLU A 204 17.63 -26.04 -12.12
C GLU A 204 16.30 -25.33 -12.39
N VAL A 205 16.34 -23.98 -12.48
CA VAL A 205 15.16 -23.19 -12.86
C VAL A 205 14.65 -23.62 -14.24
N ASN A 206 15.54 -23.79 -15.20
CA ASN A 206 15.17 -24.20 -16.54
C ASN A 206 14.55 -25.60 -16.56
N GLU A 207 15.09 -26.56 -15.83
CA GLU A 207 14.51 -27.93 -15.74
C GLU A 207 13.10 -27.90 -15.13
N ILE A 208 12.86 -27.12 -14.09
CA ILE A 208 11.54 -26.95 -13.51
C ILE A 208 10.57 -26.30 -14.52
N LEU A 209 10.98 -25.24 -15.20
CA LEU A 209 10.13 -24.52 -16.12
C LEU A 209 9.86 -25.27 -17.43
N LYS A 210 10.78 -26.12 -17.90
CA LYS A 210 10.56 -27.03 -19.04
C LYS A 210 9.38 -27.98 -18.83
N THR A 211 9.12 -28.36 -17.59
CA THR A 211 7.93 -29.17 -17.26
C THR A 211 6.62 -28.40 -17.42
N VAL A 212 6.68 -27.07 -17.52
CA VAL A 212 5.53 -26.19 -17.66
C VAL A 212 5.26 -25.81 -19.09
N HIS A 213 6.30 -25.39 -19.85
CA HIS A 213 6.17 -24.93 -21.22
C HIS A 213 7.49 -25.03 -21.97
N GLU A 214 7.43 -25.31 -23.29
CA GLU A 214 8.63 -25.39 -24.14
C GLU A 214 9.40 -24.07 -24.19
N ASP A 215 8.72 -22.93 -24.16
CA ASP A 215 9.34 -21.60 -24.00
C ASP A 215 9.54 -21.25 -22.52
N PHE A 216 10.37 -22.07 -21.87
CA PHE A 216 10.76 -21.85 -20.47
C PHE A 216 11.59 -20.58 -20.26
N VAL A 217 12.25 -20.08 -21.30
CA VAL A 217 13.05 -18.86 -21.25
C VAL A 217 12.14 -17.64 -21.03
N SER A 218 11.03 -17.56 -21.77
CA SER A 218 10.02 -16.50 -21.57
C SER A 218 9.38 -16.59 -20.19
N LEU A 219 9.07 -17.79 -19.69
CA LEU A 219 8.54 -17.97 -18.34
C LEU A 219 9.53 -17.48 -17.27
N ARG A 220 10.82 -17.84 -17.38
CA ARG A 220 11.84 -17.37 -16.45
C ARG A 220 11.97 -15.85 -16.46
N ARG A 221 12.00 -15.24 -17.66
CA ARG A 221 12.02 -13.77 -17.80
C ARG A 221 10.82 -13.11 -17.14
N HIS A 222 9.64 -13.63 -17.38
CA HIS A 222 8.41 -13.11 -16.75
C HIS A 222 8.42 -13.25 -15.23
N LEU A 223 8.91 -14.35 -14.66
CA LEU A 223 9.03 -14.50 -13.21
C LEU A 223 9.89 -13.40 -12.58
N ILE A 224 10.96 -12.97 -13.26
CA ILE A 224 11.80 -11.84 -12.82
C ILE A 224 11.12 -10.50 -13.08
N GLU A 225 10.59 -10.29 -14.29
CA GLU A 225 9.97 -9.03 -14.72
C GLU A 225 8.78 -8.65 -13.84
N TYR A 226 7.93 -9.62 -13.50
CA TYR A 226 6.78 -9.43 -12.63
C TYR A 226 7.13 -9.50 -11.13
N GLY A 227 8.41 -9.69 -10.77
CA GLY A 227 8.88 -9.63 -9.39
C GLY A 227 8.51 -10.84 -8.53
N PHE A 228 8.25 -11.98 -9.12
CA PHE A 228 8.04 -13.25 -8.41
C PHE A 228 9.35 -13.91 -7.98
N MET A 229 10.39 -13.73 -8.77
CA MET A 229 11.75 -14.20 -8.47
C MET A 229 12.74 -13.06 -8.61
N GLU A 230 13.87 -13.19 -7.95
CA GLU A 230 15.06 -12.36 -8.12
C GLU A 230 16.22 -13.22 -8.60
N ARG A 231 17.24 -12.57 -9.14
CA ARG A 231 18.50 -13.20 -9.54
C ARG A 231 19.67 -12.30 -9.18
N ASN A 232 20.86 -12.87 -9.09
CA ASN A 232 22.10 -12.08 -9.04
C ASN A 232 22.41 -11.42 -10.41
N ASP A 233 23.34 -10.49 -10.42
CA ASP A 233 23.65 -9.67 -11.61
C ASP A 233 24.19 -10.52 -12.78
N ASP A 234 24.94 -11.59 -12.51
CA ASP A 234 25.49 -12.49 -13.52
C ASP A 234 24.49 -13.57 -14.00
N GLY A 235 23.31 -13.66 -13.36
CA GLY A 235 22.27 -14.61 -13.72
C GLY A 235 22.58 -16.07 -13.39
N SER A 236 23.56 -16.35 -12.53
CA SER A 236 23.90 -17.71 -12.12
C SER A 236 22.97 -18.29 -11.07
N GLU A 237 22.38 -17.44 -10.23
CA GLU A 237 21.48 -17.85 -9.13
C GLU A 237 20.15 -17.11 -9.16
N TYR A 238 19.10 -17.82 -8.78
CA TYR A 238 17.70 -17.36 -8.73
C TYR A 238 17.05 -17.77 -7.41
N TRP A 239 16.17 -16.94 -6.86
CA TRP A 239 15.40 -17.28 -5.67
C TRP A 239 14.01 -16.65 -5.71
N VAL A 240 13.06 -17.22 -4.95
CA VAL A 240 11.73 -16.64 -4.78
C VAL A 240 11.86 -15.37 -3.96
N LYS A 241 11.29 -14.29 -4.46
CA LYS A 241 11.30 -13.00 -3.78
C LYS A 241 10.38 -13.04 -2.56
N LYS A 242 10.85 -12.55 -1.42
CA LYS A 242 10.09 -12.41 -0.16
C LYS A 242 9.21 -11.15 -0.14
#